data_0d25c9e8b11ba6ad48d4e88e309135de
#
_entry.id   0d25c9e8b11ba6ad48d4e88e309135de
#
_cell.length_a   1.000
_cell.length_b   1.000
_cell.length_c   1.000
_cell.angle_alpha   90.00
_cell.angle_beta   90.00
_cell.angle_gamma   90.00
#
_symmetry.space_group_name_H-M   'P 1'
#
loop_
_entity.id
_entity.type
_entity.pdbx_description
1 polymer ?
#
loop_
_entity_poly.entity_id
_entity_poly.type
_entity_poly.pdbx_seq_one_letter_code
_entity_poly.pdbx_strand_id
1 'polypeptide(L)'
;MSGGILITGACGFIGRNLVETLSGRWRLLAPPHAELELLDEGQVARYLEHHDVEVVVHCAVRPGHRNAADPSGQLERNLRMFANLARCRGAYRRLVFVSSGAVYDERHYRPRLPETAFGEHVPRDEHGFSKYLCAAYAETRPDIVELRPFGVFGPHEDYAIRFISNAICKTLFGMPVTLRQDRRFDYTPVGDLVGVIERFFTHEPRHGAYNVSAPETWRLLELARLVVRLSGKDVPVLVANEGMGVEYSGDAGRLRDELPDLEHTPIEVAVAGLYEWYLQRRHTIDRDALLVDR
;
A
#
# COMPACT_ATOMS: atom_id res chain seq x y z
N MET A 1 13.26 8.08 21.09
CA MET A 1 12.67 6.73 21.19
C MET A 1 13.77 5.74 21.56
N SER A 2 13.56 4.93 22.59
CA SER A 2 14.51 3.88 23.02
C SER A 2 14.07 2.49 22.53
N GLY A 3 12.78 2.28 22.34
CA GLY A 3 12.20 1.03 21.90
C GLY A 3 12.33 0.78 20.39
N GLY A 4 12.09 -0.47 19.98
CA GLY A 4 12.14 -0.93 18.58
C GLY A 4 10.86 -0.64 17.81
N ILE A 5 10.97 -0.59 16.49
CA ILE A 5 9.85 -0.52 15.55
C ILE A 5 9.60 -1.92 14.98
N LEU A 6 8.51 -2.57 15.36
CA LEU A 6 8.13 -3.85 14.80
C LEU A 6 7.44 -3.65 13.45
N ILE A 7 8.01 -4.20 12.39
CA ILE A 7 7.43 -4.18 11.03
C ILE A 7 6.90 -5.58 10.71
N THR A 8 5.59 -5.76 10.72
CA THR A 8 4.98 -7.01 10.27
C THR A 8 4.83 -7.00 8.75
N GLY A 9 4.96 -8.15 8.11
CA GLY A 9 4.94 -8.22 6.64
C GLY A 9 6.18 -7.63 5.98
N ALA A 10 7.33 -7.68 6.65
CA ALA A 10 8.60 -7.10 6.20
C ALA A 10 9.12 -7.66 4.86
N CYS A 11 8.70 -8.86 4.45
CA CYS A 11 9.03 -9.45 3.14
C CYS A 11 8.07 -9.00 2.01
N GLY A 12 6.96 -8.34 2.34
CA GLY A 12 5.99 -7.82 1.37
C GLY A 12 6.40 -6.47 0.77
N PHE A 13 5.61 -5.98 -0.18
CA PHE A 13 5.89 -4.74 -0.92
C PHE A 13 6.21 -3.55 0.00
N ILE A 14 5.25 -3.12 0.82
CA ILE A 14 5.44 -1.93 1.68
C ILE A 14 6.44 -2.22 2.81
N GLY A 15 6.32 -3.38 3.48
CA GLY A 15 7.19 -3.73 4.60
C GLY A 15 8.66 -3.82 4.21
N ARG A 16 8.97 -4.34 3.02
CA ARG A 16 10.35 -4.41 2.52
C ARG A 16 10.93 -3.02 2.22
N ASN A 17 10.16 -2.13 1.60
CA ASN A 17 10.58 -0.75 1.40
C ASN A 17 10.81 -0.01 2.73
N LEU A 18 9.97 -0.25 3.75
CA LEU A 18 10.19 0.28 5.10
C LEU A 18 11.53 -0.19 5.66
N VAL A 19 11.80 -1.50 5.61
CA VAL A 19 13.07 -2.04 6.13
C VAL A 19 14.26 -1.47 5.36
N GLU A 20 14.25 -1.49 4.04
CA GLU A 20 15.36 -1.00 3.20
C GLU A 20 15.61 0.50 3.41
N THR A 21 14.55 1.31 3.55
CA THR A 21 14.67 2.77 3.69
C THR A 21 15.05 3.21 5.10
N LEU A 22 14.53 2.52 6.13
CA LEU A 22 14.66 2.97 7.53
C LEU A 22 15.80 2.28 8.28
N SER A 23 16.43 1.24 7.70
CA SER A 23 17.60 0.60 8.28
C SER A 23 18.73 1.61 8.53
N GLY A 24 19.32 1.53 9.72
CA GLY A 24 20.38 2.47 10.17
C GLY A 24 19.87 3.79 10.76
N ARG A 25 18.57 4.13 10.59
CA ARG A 25 17.94 5.30 11.24
C ARG A 25 17.12 4.92 12.48
N TRP A 26 16.53 3.71 12.46
CA TRP A 26 15.70 3.19 13.53
C TRP A 26 16.13 1.78 13.92
N ARG A 27 15.87 1.40 15.18
CA ARG A 27 15.96 0.01 15.63
C ARG A 27 14.76 -0.75 15.09
N LEU A 28 14.91 -1.43 13.96
CA LEU A 28 13.85 -2.20 13.32
C LEU A 28 13.85 -3.65 13.82
N LEU A 29 12.64 -4.15 14.09
CA LEU A 29 12.35 -5.54 14.36
C LEU A 29 11.49 -6.05 13.18
N ALA A 30 12.06 -6.90 12.36
CA ALA A 30 11.43 -7.41 11.14
C ALA A 30 11.48 -8.94 11.10
N PRO A 31 10.80 -9.61 12.07
CA PRO A 31 10.89 -11.05 12.21
C PRO A 31 10.34 -11.77 10.97
N PRO A 32 10.97 -12.86 10.53
CA PRO A 32 10.39 -13.74 9.53
C PRO A 32 9.16 -14.46 10.11
N HIS A 33 8.30 -14.99 9.23
CA HIS A 33 7.07 -15.70 9.61
C HIS A 33 7.33 -16.87 10.58
N ALA A 34 8.47 -17.54 10.48
CA ALA A 34 8.84 -18.64 11.38
C ALA A 34 9.13 -18.18 12.83
N GLU A 35 9.49 -16.91 13.02
CA GLU A 35 9.76 -16.32 14.33
C GLU A 35 8.52 -15.66 14.93
N LEU A 36 7.65 -15.08 14.09
CA LEU A 36 6.41 -14.44 14.51
C LEU A 36 5.26 -14.80 13.58
N GLU A 37 4.48 -15.82 13.97
CA GLU A 37 3.22 -16.17 13.34
C GLU A 37 2.08 -15.28 13.88
N LEU A 38 1.62 -14.34 13.08
CA LEU A 38 0.59 -13.38 13.50
C LEU A 38 -0.79 -14.01 13.73
N LEU A 39 -1.04 -15.21 13.19
CA LEU A 39 -2.27 -15.96 13.46
C LEU A 39 -2.26 -16.65 14.83
N ASP A 40 -1.08 -16.81 15.44
CA ASP A 40 -0.91 -17.39 16.79
C ASP A 40 -0.89 -16.26 17.84
N GLU A 41 -2.00 -16.13 18.56
CA GLU A 41 -2.16 -15.13 19.62
C GLU A 41 -1.06 -15.21 20.68
N GLY A 42 -0.70 -16.44 21.08
CA GLY A 42 0.32 -16.68 22.11
C GLY A 42 1.72 -16.28 21.65
N GLN A 43 2.05 -16.51 20.36
CA GLN A 43 3.33 -16.05 19.81
C GLN A 43 3.39 -14.53 19.75
N VAL A 44 2.32 -13.87 19.32
CA VAL A 44 2.27 -12.40 19.26
C VAL A 44 2.48 -11.80 20.66
N ALA A 45 1.76 -12.30 21.67
CA ALA A 45 1.90 -11.81 23.03
C ALA A 45 3.32 -12.02 23.56
N ARG A 46 3.87 -13.23 23.46
CA ARG A 46 5.23 -13.53 23.90
C ARG A 46 6.29 -12.70 23.17
N TYR A 47 6.13 -12.50 21.84
CA TYR A 47 7.07 -11.68 21.09
C TYR A 47 7.12 -10.26 21.63
N LEU A 48 5.95 -9.63 21.83
CA LEU A 48 5.84 -8.27 22.34
C LEU A 48 6.31 -8.13 23.80
N GLU A 49 6.15 -9.17 24.62
CA GLU A 49 6.66 -9.20 26.01
C GLU A 49 8.19 -9.29 26.08
N HIS A 50 8.82 -10.01 25.16
CA HIS A 50 10.27 -10.24 25.19
C HIS A 50 11.09 -9.22 24.39
N HIS A 51 10.43 -8.42 23.55
CA HIS A 51 11.09 -7.41 22.76
C HIS A 51 10.58 -6.03 23.17
N ASP A 52 11.50 -5.10 23.41
CA ASP A 52 11.18 -3.72 23.71
C ASP A 52 10.63 -3.03 22.44
N VAL A 53 9.32 -3.19 22.17
CA VAL A 53 8.61 -2.65 21.01
C VAL A 53 7.92 -1.35 21.42
N GLU A 54 8.25 -0.24 20.77
CA GLU A 54 7.61 1.04 21.00
C GLU A 54 6.50 1.33 19.97
N VAL A 55 6.72 0.96 18.71
CA VAL A 55 5.74 1.13 17.64
C VAL A 55 5.62 -0.18 16.85
N VAL A 56 4.39 -0.53 16.52
CA VAL A 56 4.08 -1.62 15.57
C VAL A 56 3.62 -1.01 14.26
N VAL A 57 4.26 -1.36 13.14
CA VAL A 57 3.79 -1.05 11.78
C VAL A 57 3.20 -2.32 11.18
N HIS A 58 1.88 -2.34 11.05
CA HIS A 58 1.20 -3.53 10.54
C HIS A 58 0.95 -3.44 9.04
N CYS A 59 1.86 -4.07 8.26
CA CYS A 59 1.77 -4.21 6.80
C CYS A 59 1.40 -5.64 6.36
N ALA A 60 1.39 -6.60 7.29
CA ALA A 60 1.08 -7.99 6.95
C ALA A 60 -0.37 -8.15 6.48
N VAL A 61 -0.53 -8.82 5.36
CA VAL A 61 -1.83 -9.22 4.81
C VAL A 61 -1.72 -10.62 4.23
N ARG A 62 -2.80 -11.38 4.23
CA ARG A 62 -2.93 -12.56 3.37
C ARG A 62 -2.75 -12.09 1.93
N PRO A 63 -1.80 -12.67 1.16
CA PRO A 63 -1.63 -12.32 -0.25
C PRO A 63 -2.94 -12.42 -1.02
N GLY A 64 -3.18 -11.44 -1.86
CA GLY A 64 -4.39 -11.33 -2.68
C GLY A 64 -4.74 -9.85 -2.91
N HIS A 65 -5.54 -9.62 -3.90
CA HIS A 65 -6.07 -8.30 -4.24
C HIS A 65 -7.55 -8.47 -4.61
N ARG A 66 -8.28 -7.35 -4.76
CA ARG A 66 -9.72 -7.35 -5.04
C ARG A 66 -10.11 -8.24 -6.23
N ASN A 67 -9.25 -8.37 -7.23
CA ASN A 67 -9.45 -9.20 -8.42
C ASN A 67 -8.65 -10.52 -8.37
N ALA A 68 -8.21 -10.98 -7.20
CA ALA A 68 -7.49 -12.24 -7.07
C ALA A 68 -8.37 -13.43 -7.49
N ALA A 69 -7.75 -14.44 -8.12
CA ALA A 69 -8.45 -15.65 -8.54
C ALA A 69 -8.96 -16.49 -7.34
N ASP A 70 -8.23 -16.45 -6.21
CA ASP A 70 -8.63 -17.06 -4.94
C ASP A 70 -8.55 -16.04 -3.80
N PRO A 71 -9.66 -15.32 -3.51
CA PRO A 71 -9.74 -14.41 -2.36
C PRO A 71 -9.98 -15.15 -1.03
N SER A 72 -10.14 -16.48 -1.03
CA SER A 72 -10.57 -17.25 0.13
C SER A 72 -9.65 -17.11 1.35
N GLY A 73 -10.24 -16.94 2.51
CA GLY A 73 -9.54 -16.81 3.79
C GLY A 73 -8.86 -15.47 4.02
N GLN A 74 -9.02 -14.47 3.14
CA GLN A 74 -8.48 -13.12 3.37
C GLN A 74 -9.15 -12.46 4.57
N LEU A 75 -10.47 -12.52 4.66
CA LEU A 75 -11.23 -11.90 5.74
C LEU A 75 -10.78 -12.43 7.11
N GLU A 76 -10.87 -13.73 7.32
CA GLU A 76 -10.54 -14.32 8.62
C GLU A 76 -9.08 -14.06 9.02
N ARG A 77 -8.13 -14.31 8.12
CA ARG A 77 -6.71 -14.18 8.42
C ARG A 77 -6.30 -12.73 8.68
N ASN A 78 -6.77 -11.79 7.87
CA ASN A 78 -6.45 -10.37 8.06
C ASN A 78 -7.03 -9.84 9.37
N LEU A 79 -8.28 -10.20 9.70
CA LEU A 79 -8.89 -9.83 10.98
C LEU A 79 -8.13 -10.43 12.16
N ARG A 80 -7.73 -11.71 12.09
CA ARG A 80 -7.03 -12.41 13.17
C ARG A 80 -5.64 -11.80 13.41
N MET A 81 -4.86 -11.56 12.36
CA MET A 81 -3.54 -10.92 12.48
C MET A 81 -3.65 -9.53 13.12
N PHE A 82 -4.58 -8.70 12.64
CA PHE A 82 -4.83 -7.38 13.21
C PHE A 82 -5.30 -7.46 14.68
N ALA A 83 -6.27 -8.32 14.99
CA ALA A 83 -6.81 -8.47 16.33
C ALA A 83 -5.76 -8.98 17.32
N ASN A 84 -4.89 -9.92 16.91
CA ASN A 84 -3.82 -10.43 17.77
C ASN A 84 -2.80 -9.36 18.16
N LEU A 85 -2.50 -8.42 17.25
CA LEU A 85 -1.68 -7.24 17.58
C LEU A 85 -2.46 -6.25 18.44
N ALA A 86 -3.67 -5.89 18.05
CA ALA A 86 -4.47 -4.85 18.69
C ALA A 86 -4.86 -5.19 20.15
N ARG A 87 -5.02 -6.47 20.50
CA ARG A 87 -5.31 -6.91 21.87
C ARG A 87 -4.12 -6.74 22.84
N CYS A 88 -2.89 -6.71 22.33
CA CYS A 88 -1.68 -6.53 23.11
C CYS A 88 -1.45 -5.04 23.49
N ARG A 89 -2.54 -4.29 23.69
CA ARG A 89 -2.51 -2.91 24.17
C ARG A 89 -1.68 -2.81 25.46
N GLY A 90 -0.75 -1.86 25.49
CA GLY A 90 0.16 -1.66 26.62
C GLY A 90 1.53 -2.32 26.43
N ALA A 91 1.68 -3.24 25.47
CA ALA A 91 2.99 -3.78 25.08
C ALA A 91 3.73 -2.89 24.05
N TYR A 92 3.06 -1.88 23.52
CA TYR A 92 3.61 -0.85 22.63
C TYR A 92 2.86 0.46 22.83
N ARG A 93 3.45 1.56 22.44
CA ARG A 93 2.81 2.89 22.51
C ARG A 93 1.82 3.11 21.37
N ARG A 94 2.15 2.63 20.16
CA ARG A 94 1.35 2.90 18.95
C ARG A 94 1.35 1.74 17.97
N LEU A 95 0.19 1.51 17.36
CA LEU A 95 0.02 0.68 16.19
C LEU A 95 -0.27 1.57 14.96
N VAL A 96 0.65 1.61 14.00
CA VAL A 96 0.42 2.20 12.67
C VAL A 96 -0.13 1.10 11.78
N PHE A 97 -1.42 1.18 11.49
CA PHE A 97 -2.11 0.21 10.63
C PHE A 97 -2.09 0.68 9.18
N VAL A 98 -1.35 -0.03 8.32
CA VAL A 98 -1.35 0.21 6.89
C VAL A 98 -2.56 -0.48 6.28
N SER A 99 -3.63 0.31 6.13
CA SER A 99 -4.92 -0.10 5.59
C SER A 99 -4.93 0.06 4.06
N SER A 100 -5.99 0.61 3.50
CA SER A 100 -6.13 0.87 2.05
C SER A 100 -7.35 1.75 1.80
N GLY A 101 -7.37 2.50 0.70
CA GLY A 101 -8.60 3.09 0.15
C GLY A 101 -9.69 2.05 -0.20
N ALA A 102 -9.37 0.75 -0.13
CA ALA A 102 -10.36 -0.32 -0.26
C ALA A 102 -11.36 -0.41 0.91
N VAL A 103 -11.13 0.32 2.02
CA VAL A 103 -12.12 0.49 3.09
C VAL A 103 -13.41 1.16 2.60
N TYR A 104 -13.32 1.90 1.52
CA TYR A 104 -14.47 2.48 0.84
C TYR A 104 -15.03 1.50 -0.19
N ASP A 105 -16.36 1.46 -0.34
CA ASP A 105 -17.01 0.58 -1.30
C ASP A 105 -16.77 1.07 -2.75
N GLU A 106 -16.16 0.25 -3.59
CA GLU A 106 -15.83 0.61 -4.98
C GLU A 106 -17.04 1.02 -5.84
N ARG A 107 -18.23 0.56 -5.50
CA ARG A 107 -19.48 0.92 -6.20
C ARG A 107 -19.89 2.38 -5.97
N HIS A 108 -19.30 3.01 -4.97
CA HIS A 108 -19.59 4.37 -4.53
C HIS A 108 -18.35 5.28 -4.61
N TYR A 109 -17.34 4.88 -5.37
CA TYR A 109 -16.18 5.74 -5.59
C TYR A 109 -16.58 7.02 -6.32
N ARG A 110 -16.05 8.11 -5.82
CA ARG A 110 -16.11 9.45 -6.40
C ARG A 110 -14.74 10.11 -6.30
N PRO A 111 -14.44 11.10 -7.14
CA PRO A 111 -13.17 11.79 -7.06
C PRO A 111 -12.90 12.34 -5.66
N ARG A 112 -11.67 12.16 -5.18
CA ARG A 112 -11.16 12.67 -3.90
C ARG A 112 -12.06 12.32 -2.71
N LEU A 113 -12.28 11.01 -2.50
CA LEU A 113 -13.03 10.50 -1.34
C LEU A 113 -12.41 11.00 -0.02
N PRO A 114 -13.14 11.75 0.82
CA PRO A 114 -12.64 12.18 2.13
C PRO A 114 -12.76 11.05 3.16
N GLU A 115 -12.03 11.17 4.27
CA GLU A 115 -12.12 10.19 5.38
C GLU A 115 -13.52 10.12 5.99
N THR A 116 -14.30 11.21 5.91
CA THR A 116 -15.69 11.27 6.38
C THR A 116 -16.64 10.36 5.60
N ALA A 117 -16.25 9.89 4.42
CA ALA A 117 -17.03 8.90 3.66
C ALA A 117 -16.95 7.48 4.25
N PHE A 118 -16.06 7.25 5.23
CA PHE A 118 -16.00 5.95 5.92
C PHE A 118 -17.31 5.70 6.68
N GLY A 119 -17.85 4.51 6.51
CA GLY A 119 -19.13 4.13 7.13
C GLY A 119 -20.39 4.44 6.31
N GLU A 120 -20.31 5.31 5.26
CA GLU A 120 -21.45 5.54 4.36
C GLU A 120 -21.86 4.25 3.64
N HIS A 121 -20.89 3.45 3.21
CA HIS A 121 -21.10 2.20 2.48
C HIS A 121 -20.08 1.14 2.91
N VAL A 122 -20.54 -0.11 3.03
CA VAL A 122 -19.69 -1.25 3.41
C VAL A 122 -19.24 -1.99 2.16
N PRO A 123 -17.91 -2.22 1.97
CA PRO A 123 -17.39 -3.00 0.84
C PRO A 123 -17.97 -4.42 0.81
N ARG A 124 -18.25 -4.94 -0.40
CA ARG A 124 -18.78 -6.31 -0.57
C ARG A 124 -17.69 -7.35 -0.80
N ASP A 125 -16.56 -6.92 -1.37
CA ASP A 125 -15.44 -7.81 -1.60
C ASP A 125 -14.70 -8.14 -0.29
N GLU A 126 -14.15 -9.35 -0.17
CA GLU A 126 -13.46 -9.79 1.06
C GLU A 126 -12.27 -8.90 1.43
N HIS A 127 -11.54 -8.41 0.43
CA HIS A 127 -10.38 -7.56 0.67
C HIS A 127 -10.80 -6.23 1.33
N GLY A 128 -11.74 -5.52 0.70
CA GLY A 128 -12.28 -4.27 1.23
C GLY A 128 -13.00 -4.48 2.57
N PHE A 129 -13.81 -5.52 2.69
CA PHE A 129 -14.55 -5.81 3.92
C PHE A 129 -13.62 -6.12 5.10
N SER A 130 -12.53 -6.89 4.88
CA SER A 130 -11.54 -7.14 5.93
C SER A 130 -10.88 -5.85 6.44
N LYS A 131 -10.51 -4.95 5.52
CA LYS A 131 -9.94 -3.64 5.87
C LYS A 131 -10.95 -2.75 6.58
N TYR A 132 -12.21 -2.74 6.11
CA TYR A 132 -13.29 -1.98 6.73
C TYR A 132 -13.51 -2.39 8.20
N LEU A 133 -13.56 -3.68 8.51
CA LEU A 133 -13.75 -4.17 9.88
C LEU A 133 -12.57 -3.82 10.79
N CYS A 134 -11.33 -3.95 10.29
CA CYS A 134 -10.13 -3.50 11.03
C CYS A 134 -10.18 -1.98 11.28
N ALA A 135 -10.56 -1.19 10.28
CA ALA A 135 -10.68 0.27 10.36
C ALA A 135 -11.75 0.69 11.38
N ALA A 136 -12.94 0.05 11.34
CA ALA A 136 -14.01 0.32 12.29
C ALA A 136 -13.58 0.04 13.75
N TYR A 137 -12.77 -1.01 13.97
CA TYR A 137 -12.20 -1.25 15.28
C TYR A 137 -11.13 -0.20 15.63
N ALA A 138 -10.26 0.18 14.69
CA ALA A 138 -9.22 1.17 14.89
C ALA A 138 -9.78 2.53 15.33
N GLU A 139 -10.94 2.96 14.79
CA GLU A 139 -11.61 4.21 15.20
C GLU A 139 -11.98 4.26 16.69
N THR A 140 -12.13 3.09 17.35
CA THR A 140 -12.41 3.03 18.79
C THR A 140 -11.16 3.09 19.68
N ARG A 141 -9.96 3.21 19.06
CA ARG A 141 -8.68 3.01 19.72
C ARG A 141 -7.71 4.20 19.50
N PRO A 142 -7.40 4.98 20.54
CA PRO A 142 -6.50 6.14 20.44
C PRO A 142 -5.03 5.76 20.21
N ASP A 143 -4.64 4.53 20.51
CA ASP A 143 -3.30 3.97 20.29
C ASP A 143 -3.10 3.42 18.87
N ILE A 144 -4.13 3.45 18.02
CA ILE A 144 -4.06 3.01 16.62
C ILE A 144 -4.21 4.22 15.68
N VAL A 145 -3.30 4.38 14.75
CA VAL A 145 -3.44 5.30 13.62
C VAL A 145 -3.56 4.49 12.34
N GLU A 146 -4.65 4.70 11.62
CA GLU A 146 -4.91 4.04 10.35
C GLU A 146 -4.45 4.91 9.18
N LEU A 147 -3.64 4.36 8.30
CA LEU A 147 -3.27 4.98 7.03
C LEU A 147 -3.99 4.27 5.89
N ARG A 148 -4.72 5.03 5.07
CA ARG A 148 -5.54 4.54 3.94
C ARG A 148 -4.88 4.91 2.61
N PRO A 149 -3.77 4.25 2.20
CA PRO A 149 -3.19 4.50 0.89
C PRO A 149 -4.12 4.03 -0.22
N PHE A 150 -4.17 4.80 -1.33
CA PHE A 150 -4.95 4.49 -2.51
C PHE A 150 -4.09 3.75 -3.54
N GLY A 151 -3.49 4.44 -4.48
CA GLY A 151 -2.63 3.85 -5.50
C GLY A 151 -1.15 3.91 -5.12
N VAL A 152 -0.59 2.88 -4.47
CA VAL A 152 0.84 2.84 -4.16
C VAL A 152 1.59 2.05 -5.22
N PHE A 153 2.76 2.56 -5.64
CA PHE A 153 3.64 1.89 -6.60
C PHE A 153 5.11 2.05 -6.21
N GLY A 154 5.95 1.14 -6.67
CA GLY A 154 7.39 1.23 -6.43
C GLY A 154 8.11 -0.11 -6.46
N PRO A 155 9.41 -0.14 -6.04
CA PRO A 155 10.19 -1.35 -5.92
C PRO A 155 9.48 -2.45 -5.12
N HIS A 156 9.65 -3.71 -5.55
CA HIS A 156 9.11 -4.91 -4.88
C HIS A 156 7.59 -5.11 -4.95
N GLU A 157 6.85 -4.27 -5.70
CA GLU A 157 5.44 -4.57 -5.95
C GLU A 157 5.27 -5.72 -6.97
N ASP A 158 4.09 -6.31 -7.03
CA ASP A 158 3.78 -7.37 -8.00
C ASP A 158 3.62 -6.79 -9.41
N TYR A 159 4.68 -6.83 -10.19
CA TYR A 159 4.73 -6.31 -11.56
C TYR A 159 3.81 -7.06 -12.53
N ALA A 160 3.35 -8.27 -12.20
CA ALA A 160 2.43 -9.00 -13.06
C ALA A 160 1.03 -8.37 -13.10
N ILE A 161 0.64 -7.66 -12.03
CA ILE A 161 -0.72 -7.15 -11.86
C ILE A 161 -0.82 -5.64 -11.58
N ARG A 162 0.28 -4.99 -11.13
CA ARG A 162 0.27 -3.56 -10.79
C ARG A 162 0.64 -2.72 -11.99
N PHE A 163 -0.24 -1.79 -12.33
CA PHE A 163 -0.23 -1.12 -13.64
C PHE A 163 1.11 -0.48 -14.03
N ILE A 164 1.69 0.38 -13.20
CA ILE A 164 2.92 1.11 -13.55
C ILE A 164 4.08 0.13 -13.72
N SER A 165 4.26 -0.80 -12.77
CA SER A 165 5.31 -1.82 -12.84
C SER A 165 5.10 -2.78 -14.01
N ASN A 166 3.86 -3.19 -14.29
CA ASN A 166 3.54 -4.03 -15.46
C ASN A 166 3.88 -3.33 -16.78
N ALA A 167 3.49 -2.05 -16.91
CA ALA A 167 3.80 -1.25 -18.10
C ALA A 167 5.31 -1.13 -18.30
N ILE A 168 6.07 -0.82 -17.24
CA ILE A 168 7.53 -0.76 -17.29
C ILE A 168 8.11 -2.11 -17.73
N CYS A 169 7.74 -3.20 -17.07
CA CYS A 169 8.25 -4.53 -17.38
C CYS A 169 7.90 -4.96 -18.84
N LYS A 170 6.67 -4.69 -19.29
CA LYS A 170 6.29 -4.94 -20.69
C LYS A 170 7.18 -4.17 -21.68
N THR A 171 7.44 -2.89 -21.45
CA THR A 171 8.31 -2.10 -22.34
C THR A 171 9.76 -2.60 -22.35
N LEU A 172 10.29 -3.09 -21.22
CA LEU A 172 11.63 -3.68 -21.17
C LEU A 172 11.78 -4.87 -22.15
N PHE A 173 10.72 -5.63 -22.36
CA PHE A 173 10.69 -6.76 -23.31
C PHE A 173 10.13 -6.40 -24.69
N GLY A 174 9.83 -5.14 -24.97
CA GLY A 174 9.25 -4.71 -26.27
C GLY A 174 7.81 -5.18 -26.47
N MET A 175 7.08 -5.44 -25.38
CA MET A 175 5.69 -5.86 -25.41
C MET A 175 4.75 -4.65 -25.41
N PRO A 176 3.55 -4.75 -26.01
CA PRO A 176 2.52 -3.71 -25.90
C PRO A 176 2.14 -3.42 -24.44
N VAL A 177 1.92 -2.15 -24.12
CA VAL A 177 1.30 -1.77 -22.84
C VAL A 177 -0.21 -1.88 -22.98
N THR A 178 -0.86 -2.70 -22.16
CA THR A 178 -2.29 -2.96 -22.23
C THR A 178 -3.05 -2.32 -21.08
N LEU A 179 -4.23 -1.78 -21.35
CA LEU A 179 -5.16 -1.18 -20.43
C LEU A 179 -6.55 -1.77 -20.67
N ARG A 180 -7.22 -2.20 -19.62
CA ARG A 180 -8.62 -2.62 -19.73
C ARG A 180 -9.53 -1.44 -20.06
N GLN A 181 -9.35 -0.31 -19.37
CA GLN A 181 -10.08 0.94 -19.58
C GLN A 181 -9.27 2.08 -18.99
N ASP A 182 -9.32 3.25 -19.61
CA ASP A 182 -8.70 4.44 -19.05
C ASP A 182 -9.50 4.98 -17.86
N ARG A 183 -8.82 5.42 -16.81
CA ARG A 183 -9.40 6.03 -15.62
C ARG A 183 -8.36 6.89 -14.90
N ARG A 184 -8.81 7.70 -13.97
CA ARG A 184 -7.90 8.48 -13.12
C ARG A 184 -7.60 7.75 -11.82
N PHE A 185 -6.32 7.82 -11.42
CA PHE A 185 -5.80 7.35 -10.14
C PHE A 185 -4.91 8.42 -9.50
N ASP A 186 -4.87 8.42 -8.17
CA ASP A 186 -3.82 9.06 -7.40
C ASP A 186 -2.72 8.03 -7.07
N TYR A 187 -1.62 8.13 -7.75
CA TYR A 187 -0.49 7.24 -7.50
C TYR A 187 0.52 7.87 -6.55
N THR A 188 0.72 7.24 -5.39
CA THR A 188 1.71 7.62 -4.39
C THR A 188 2.94 6.72 -4.51
N PRO A 189 4.15 7.26 -4.73
CA PRO A 189 5.38 6.49 -4.64
C PRO A 189 5.53 5.84 -3.27
N VAL A 190 6.00 4.59 -3.21
CA VAL A 190 6.15 3.88 -1.94
C VAL A 190 7.12 4.58 -0.98
N GLY A 191 8.12 5.32 -1.49
CA GLY A 191 9.02 6.13 -0.68
C GLY A 191 8.29 7.23 0.09
N ASP A 192 7.32 7.89 -0.55
CA ASP A 192 6.49 8.92 0.10
C ASP A 192 5.60 8.30 1.20
N LEU A 193 5.00 7.12 0.93
CA LEU A 193 4.26 6.38 1.95
C LEU A 193 5.14 5.98 3.14
N VAL A 194 6.38 5.54 2.88
CA VAL A 194 7.38 5.25 3.95
C VAL A 194 7.63 6.49 4.79
N GLY A 195 7.81 7.67 4.16
CA GLY A 195 7.96 8.94 4.85
C GLY A 195 6.76 9.28 5.73
N VAL A 196 5.53 9.08 5.24
CA VAL A 196 4.30 9.26 6.04
C VAL A 196 4.29 8.32 7.24
N ILE A 197 4.55 7.04 7.05
CA ILE A 197 4.57 6.04 8.12
C ILE A 197 5.62 6.40 9.18
N GLU A 198 6.83 6.80 8.78
CA GLU A 198 7.92 7.19 9.67
C GLU A 198 7.54 8.38 10.57
N ARG A 199 6.81 9.38 10.04
CA ARG A 199 6.35 10.53 10.84
C ARG A 199 5.50 10.08 12.02
N PHE A 200 4.64 9.09 11.86
CA PHE A 200 3.81 8.56 12.93
C PHE A 200 4.56 7.69 13.96
N PHE A 201 5.86 7.50 13.82
CA PHE A 201 6.64 6.89 14.91
C PHE A 201 6.74 7.81 16.14
N THR A 202 6.84 9.11 15.91
CA THR A 202 7.02 10.11 16.98
C THR A 202 5.90 11.14 17.07
N HIS A 203 5.26 11.46 15.96
CA HIS A 203 4.20 12.45 15.89
C HIS A 203 2.91 11.94 16.55
N GLU A 204 2.28 12.74 17.41
CA GLU A 204 0.97 12.42 18.00
C GLU A 204 -0.14 12.80 17.03
N PRO A 205 -0.92 11.82 16.51
CA PRO A 205 -1.95 12.09 15.52
C PRO A 205 -3.15 12.81 16.14
N ARG A 206 -3.68 13.83 15.46
CA ARG A 206 -4.94 14.50 15.84
C ARG A 206 -6.18 13.68 15.44
N HIS A 207 -6.02 12.74 14.51
CA HIS A 207 -7.10 11.87 14.00
C HIS A 207 -6.67 10.40 14.03
N GLY A 208 -7.65 9.50 14.14
CA GLY A 208 -7.41 8.04 14.10
C GLY A 208 -7.15 7.49 12.70
N ALA A 209 -7.53 8.22 11.62
CA ALA A 209 -7.39 7.76 10.25
C ALA A 209 -7.02 8.89 9.28
N TYR A 210 -6.18 8.56 8.30
CA TYR A 210 -5.71 9.47 7.25
C TYR A 210 -5.71 8.77 5.89
N ASN A 211 -6.31 9.40 4.90
CA ASN A 211 -6.09 9.02 3.51
C ASN A 211 -4.66 9.41 3.10
N VAL A 212 -3.95 8.48 2.46
CA VAL A 212 -2.64 8.73 1.88
C VAL A 212 -2.80 8.72 0.36
N SER A 213 -2.81 9.91 -0.20
CA SER A 213 -3.14 10.19 -1.60
C SER A 213 -2.18 11.20 -2.16
N ALA A 214 -1.79 11.03 -3.43
CA ALA A 214 -1.00 12.04 -4.14
C ALA A 214 -1.82 13.32 -4.36
N PRO A 215 -1.16 14.49 -4.46
CA PRO A 215 -1.83 15.77 -4.74
C PRO A 215 -2.58 15.78 -6.07
N GLU A 216 -2.08 15.03 -7.05
CA GLU A 216 -2.60 14.99 -8.42
C GLU A 216 -3.11 13.59 -8.77
N THR A 217 -4.08 13.55 -9.68
CA THR A 217 -4.57 12.31 -10.29
C THR A 217 -4.10 12.25 -11.73
N TRP A 218 -3.71 11.05 -12.16
CA TRP A 218 -3.20 10.77 -13.50
C TRP A 218 -4.10 9.78 -14.22
N ARG A 219 -4.30 9.99 -15.52
CA ARG A 219 -4.95 8.97 -16.36
C ARG A 219 -3.98 7.82 -16.58
N LEU A 220 -4.49 6.60 -16.56
CA LEU A 220 -3.67 5.42 -16.87
C LEU A 220 -3.03 5.51 -18.26
N LEU A 221 -3.76 6.09 -19.24
CA LEU A 221 -3.24 6.32 -20.59
C LEU A 221 -2.06 7.31 -20.61
N GLU A 222 -2.09 8.35 -19.79
CA GLU A 222 -1.00 9.32 -19.65
C GLU A 222 0.25 8.65 -19.06
N LEU A 223 0.07 7.83 -18.02
CA LEU A 223 1.15 7.06 -17.39
C LEU A 223 1.72 6.00 -18.34
N ALA A 224 0.86 5.30 -19.10
CA ALA A 224 1.32 4.36 -20.13
C ALA A 224 2.24 5.05 -21.15
N ARG A 225 1.81 6.22 -21.66
CA ARG A 225 2.60 7.02 -22.59
C ARG A 225 3.90 7.54 -21.99
N LEU A 226 3.89 7.93 -20.71
CA LEU A 226 5.10 8.31 -19.98
C LEU A 226 6.09 7.14 -19.93
N VAL A 227 5.65 5.94 -19.56
CA VAL A 227 6.50 4.74 -19.52
C VAL A 227 7.06 4.41 -20.90
N VAL A 228 6.24 4.47 -21.95
CA VAL A 228 6.69 4.25 -23.34
C VAL A 228 7.76 5.27 -23.74
N ARG A 229 7.57 6.55 -23.46
CA ARG A 229 8.60 7.59 -23.72
C ARG A 229 9.91 7.30 -22.98
N LEU A 230 9.83 6.96 -21.69
CA LEU A 230 11.02 6.63 -20.88
C LEU A 230 11.76 5.40 -21.42
N SER A 231 11.04 4.44 -22.00
CA SER A 231 11.64 3.23 -22.56
C SER A 231 12.48 3.49 -23.82
N GLY A 232 12.26 4.61 -24.51
CA GLY A 232 12.86 4.90 -25.83
C GLY A 232 12.45 3.91 -26.94
N LYS A 233 11.42 3.08 -26.71
CA LYS A 233 10.97 2.05 -27.65
C LYS A 233 9.65 2.46 -28.29
N ASP A 234 9.47 2.01 -29.54
CA ASP A 234 8.19 2.16 -30.25
C ASP A 234 7.30 0.93 -29.97
N VAL A 235 6.59 0.98 -28.84
CA VAL A 235 5.63 -0.05 -28.46
C VAL A 235 4.22 0.55 -28.34
N PRO A 236 3.18 -0.13 -28.83
CA PRO A 236 1.83 0.41 -28.79
C PRO A 236 1.24 0.38 -27.37
N VAL A 237 0.36 1.34 -27.11
CA VAL A 237 -0.52 1.35 -25.94
C VAL A 237 -1.92 0.95 -26.41
N LEU A 238 -2.43 -0.16 -25.90
CA LEU A 238 -3.71 -0.75 -26.29
C LEU A 238 -4.73 -0.57 -25.15
N VAL A 239 -5.89 -0.02 -25.48
CA VAL A 239 -7.01 0.16 -24.53
C VAL A 239 -8.17 -0.70 -24.99
N ALA A 240 -8.62 -1.64 -24.15
CA ALA A 240 -9.63 -2.61 -24.56
C ALA A 240 -11.05 -2.04 -24.60
N ASN A 241 -11.42 -1.17 -23.63
CA ASN A 241 -12.75 -0.57 -23.55
C ASN A 241 -12.67 0.95 -23.72
N GLU A 242 -13.60 1.51 -24.48
CA GLU A 242 -13.73 2.94 -24.67
C GLU A 242 -14.27 3.64 -23.40
N GLY A 243 -14.12 4.97 -23.38
CA GLY A 243 -14.61 5.83 -22.31
C GLY A 243 -13.73 5.83 -21.05
N MET A 244 -14.19 6.56 -20.06
CA MET A 244 -13.50 6.71 -18.77
C MET A 244 -14.14 5.83 -17.71
N GLY A 245 -13.32 5.04 -17.03
CA GLY A 245 -13.73 4.33 -15.82
C GLY A 245 -13.84 5.24 -14.61
N VAL A 246 -14.38 4.70 -13.52
CA VAL A 246 -14.55 5.43 -12.24
C VAL A 246 -13.17 5.81 -11.70
N GLU A 247 -13.03 7.07 -11.27
CA GLU A 247 -11.82 7.56 -10.63
C GLU A 247 -11.60 6.90 -9.27
N TYR A 248 -10.35 6.53 -8.98
CA TYR A 248 -9.93 6.03 -7.69
C TYR A 248 -8.91 6.98 -7.08
N SER A 249 -9.40 7.86 -6.20
CA SER A 249 -8.58 8.87 -5.54
C SER A 249 -9.15 9.23 -4.17
N GLY A 250 -8.26 9.57 -3.24
CA GLY A 250 -8.61 10.05 -1.91
C GLY A 250 -8.37 11.55 -1.74
N ASP A 251 -9.07 12.16 -0.80
CA ASP A 251 -8.71 13.48 -0.29
C ASP A 251 -7.68 13.31 0.83
N ALA A 252 -6.47 13.83 0.62
CA ALA A 252 -5.41 13.85 1.63
C ALA A 252 -5.37 15.19 2.42
N GLY A 253 -6.43 15.97 2.41
CA GLY A 253 -6.49 17.26 3.12
C GLY A 253 -6.12 17.12 4.58
N ARG A 254 -6.73 16.14 5.27
CA ARG A 254 -6.44 15.83 6.67
C ARG A 254 -4.97 15.50 6.92
N LEU A 255 -4.33 14.71 6.07
CA LEU A 255 -2.92 14.37 6.18
C LEU A 255 -2.00 15.57 5.93
N ARG A 256 -2.32 16.41 4.95
CA ARG A 256 -1.56 17.66 4.68
C ARG A 256 -1.64 18.65 5.85
N ASP A 257 -2.80 18.78 6.47
CA ASP A 257 -2.99 19.63 7.65
C ASP A 257 -2.26 19.07 8.87
N GLU A 258 -2.11 17.75 8.96
CA GLU A 258 -1.38 17.05 10.03
C GLU A 258 0.14 17.15 9.84
N LEU A 259 0.61 16.99 8.62
CA LEU A 259 2.02 16.94 8.24
C LEU A 259 2.31 17.93 7.11
N PRO A 260 2.31 19.26 7.40
CA PRO A 260 2.43 20.30 6.37
C PRO A 260 3.78 20.28 5.63
N ASP A 261 4.82 19.73 6.26
CA ASP A 261 6.17 19.64 5.69
C ASP A 261 6.39 18.32 4.91
N LEU A 262 5.32 17.60 4.58
CA LEU A 262 5.43 16.37 3.81
C LEU A 262 5.73 16.70 2.35
N GLU A 263 6.88 16.26 1.88
CA GLU A 263 7.26 16.37 0.47
C GLU A 263 6.60 15.27 -0.36
N HIS A 264 6.28 15.60 -1.62
CA HIS A 264 5.73 14.67 -2.59
C HIS A 264 6.68 14.54 -3.77
N THR A 265 7.04 13.32 -4.09
CA THR A 265 7.87 13.03 -5.26
C THR A 265 7.03 13.19 -6.54
N PRO A 266 7.44 14.04 -7.50
CA PRO A 266 6.76 14.14 -8.78
C PRO A 266 6.65 12.78 -9.47
N ILE A 267 5.49 12.48 -10.06
CA ILE A 267 5.21 11.15 -10.62
C ILE A 267 6.21 10.76 -11.70
N GLU A 268 6.64 11.70 -12.53
CA GLU A 268 7.61 11.47 -13.59
C GLU A 268 8.97 11.03 -13.03
N VAL A 269 9.40 11.64 -11.92
CA VAL A 269 10.65 11.29 -11.23
C VAL A 269 10.53 9.89 -10.63
N ALA A 270 9.41 9.60 -9.95
CA ALA A 270 9.18 8.31 -9.32
C ALA A 270 9.07 7.17 -10.36
N VAL A 271 8.36 7.40 -11.48
CA VAL A 271 8.24 6.41 -12.57
C VAL A 271 9.58 6.19 -13.27
N ALA A 272 10.37 7.25 -13.49
CA ALA A 272 11.71 7.13 -14.07
C ALA A 272 12.65 6.34 -13.13
N GLY A 273 12.65 6.63 -11.83
CA GLY A 273 13.41 5.88 -10.85
C GLY A 273 13.02 4.39 -10.79
N LEU A 274 11.72 4.10 -10.85
CA LEU A 274 11.24 2.72 -10.90
C LEU A 274 11.60 2.01 -12.21
N TYR A 275 11.62 2.74 -13.33
CA TYR A 275 12.08 2.21 -14.62
C TYR A 275 13.54 1.73 -14.54
N GLU A 276 14.43 2.58 -14.01
CA GLU A 276 15.85 2.24 -13.80
C GLU A 276 16.01 1.04 -12.84
N TRP A 277 15.21 1.00 -11.78
CA TRP A 277 15.22 -0.11 -10.83
C TRP A 277 14.88 -1.45 -11.50
N TYR A 278 13.87 -1.51 -12.37
CA TYR A 278 13.51 -2.70 -13.14
C TYR A 278 14.52 -3.00 -14.26
N LEU A 279 15.08 -1.98 -14.90
CA LEU A 279 16.09 -2.16 -15.95
C LEU A 279 17.30 -2.92 -15.41
N GLN A 280 17.80 -2.52 -14.23
CA GLN A 280 18.92 -3.20 -13.56
C GLN A 280 18.59 -4.65 -13.15
N ARG A 281 17.32 -4.95 -12.96
CA ARG A 281 16.80 -6.26 -12.50
C ARG A 281 16.06 -7.02 -13.59
N ARG A 282 16.21 -6.62 -14.84
CA ARG A 282 15.49 -7.22 -15.98
C ARG A 282 15.61 -8.74 -16.03
N HIS A 283 16.76 -9.29 -15.61
CA HIS A 283 17.03 -10.73 -15.59
C HIS A 283 16.20 -11.50 -14.55
N THR A 284 15.59 -10.84 -13.57
CA THR A 284 14.72 -11.46 -12.55
C THR A 284 13.24 -11.41 -12.90
N ILE A 285 12.87 -10.74 -14.01
CA ILE A 285 11.48 -10.59 -14.43
C ILE A 285 11.03 -11.83 -15.18
N ASP A 286 9.99 -12.48 -14.69
CA ASP A 286 9.31 -13.54 -15.39
C ASP A 286 8.47 -12.95 -16.54
N ARG A 287 8.90 -13.20 -17.78
CA ARG A 287 8.24 -12.69 -18.96
C ARG A 287 6.84 -13.29 -19.15
N ASP A 288 6.65 -14.55 -18.77
CA ASP A 288 5.38 -15.25 -18.99
C ASP A 288 4.30 -14.70 -18.04
N ALA A 289 4.68 -14.22 -16.87
CA ALA A 289 3.79 -13.52 -15.96
C ALA A 289 3.22 -12.21 -16.54
N LEU A 290 3.90 -11.61 -17.53
CA LEU A 290 3.45 -10.38 -18.21
C LEU A 290 2.42 -10.65 -19.32
N LEU A 291 2.26 -11.90 -19.78
CA LEU A 291 1.33 -12.29 -20.84
C LEU A 291 -0.12 -12.40 -20.34
N VAL A 292 -0.31 -12.45 -19.04
CA VAL A 292 -1.64 -12.55 -18.45
C VAL A 292 -2.24 -11.16 -18.35
N ASP A 293 -3.17 -10.82 -19.23
CA ASP A 293 -4.00 -9.61 -19.10
C ASP A 293 -5.00 -9.80 -17.96
N ARG A 294 -4.89 -8.96 -16.93
CA ARG A 294 -5.73 -9.02 -15.72
C ARG A 294 -6.50 -7.73 -15.49
#